data_1c7483a83180cdfeee7c8ef65c110d9b
#
_entry.id   1c7483a83180cdfeee7c8ef65c110d9b
#
_cell.length_a   1.000
_cell.length_b   1.000
_cell.length_c   1.000
_cell.angle_alpha   90.00
_cell.angle_beta   90.00
_cell.angle_gamma   90.00
#
_symmetry.space_group_name_H-M   'P 1'
#
loop_
_entity.id
_entity.type
_entity.pdbx_description
1 polymer ?
#
loop_
_entity_poly.entity_id
_entity_poly.type
_entity_poly.pdbx_seq_one_letter_code
_entity_poly.pdbx_strand_id
1 'polypeptide(L)'
;MELKVLLILVIILITLSPVLFDSDPSPRPSRKQRASYKWDGPKTDERINRMLAESIELLKGLHVPISDSICPDVRLTGSHAYYGRCSPRGSLKRYTEYDYYIEVSGHTLMNTEKSLRNTLIHELIHTVPGGLCHTGEWRKWAEYVSERTEYNIKRLNGDKTYEDYQRLVTSRNS
;
A
#
# COMPACT_ATOMS: atom_id res chain seq x y z
N MET A 1 -6.63 -51.05 10.53
CA MET A 1 -5.85 -49.92 11.14
C MET A 1 -6.89 -48.85 11.50
N GLU A 2 -7.07 -48.66 12.79
CA GLU A 2 -8.22 -47.85 13.27
C GLU A 2 -8.07 -46.35 12.89
N LEU A 3 -9.18 -45.72 12.53
CA LEU A 3 -9.29 -44.29 12.17
C LEU A 3 -8.59 -43.35 13.16
N LYS A 4 -8.56 -43.71 14.44
CA LYS A 4 -7.87 -42.97 15.51
C LYS A 4 -6.34 -42.89 15.32
N VAL A 5 -5.70 -43.98 14.83
CA VAL A 5 -4.26 -43.97 14.57
C VAL A 5 -3.89 -43.10 13.39
N LEU A 6 -4.76 -43.06 12.36
CA LEU A 6 -4.59 -42.19 11.20
C LEU A 6 -4.71 -40.70 11.60
N LEU A 7 -5.67 -40.37 12.46
CA LEU A 7 -5.88 -39.00 12.94
C LEU A 7 -4.68 -38.48 13.77
N ILE A 8 -4.10 -39.35 14.63
CA ILE A 8 -2.92 -38.99 15.44
C ILE A 8 -1.70 -38.77 14.53
N LEU A 9 -1.49 -39.61 13.51
CA LEU A 9 -0.39 -39.42 12.55
C LEU A 9 -0.51 -38.12 11.75
N VAL A 10 -1.73 -37.72 11.35
CA VAL A 10 -1.96 -36.45 10.65
C VAL A 10 -1.68 -35.27 11.56
N ILE A 11 -2.08 -35.32 12.84
CA ILE A 11 -1.79 -34.25 13.81
C ILE A 11 -0.28 -34.12 14.06
N ILE A 12 0.45 -35.24 14.19
CA ILE A 12 1.90 -35.26 14.37
C ILE A 12 2.63 -34.72 13.14
N LEU A 13 2.15 -34.99 11.92
CA LEU A 13 2.75 -34.45 10.70
C LEU A 13 2.54 -32.92 10.58
N ILE A 14 1.41 -32.40 11.06
CA ILE A 14 1.12 -30.96 11.06
C ILE A 14 1.97 -30.23 12.11
N THR A 15 2.22 -30.85 13.27
CA THR A 15 3.00 -30.24 14.36
C THR A 15 4.52 -30.36 14.20
N LEU A 16 4.99 -31.29 13.34
CA LEU A 16 6.42 -31.52 13.06
C LEU A 16 6.90 -30.88 11.74
N SER A 17 6.06 -30.14 11.04
CA SER A 17 6.55 -29.27 9.97
C SER A 17 7.30 -28.10 10.63
N PRO A 18 8.63 -28.08 10.66
CA PRO A 18 9.33 -26.86 10.97
C PRO A 18 8.98 -25.91 9.84
N VAL A 19 8.17 -24.89 10.13
CA VAL A 19 8.14 -23.69 9.32
C VAL A 19 9.54 -23.10 9.46
N LEU A 20 10.44 -23.54 8.58
CA LEU A 20 11.68 -22.86 8.29
C LEU A 20 11.28 -21.49 7.72
N PHE A 21 10.95 -20.56 8.62
CA PHE A 21 11.03 -19.15 8.36
C PHE A 21 12.54 -18.88 8.24
N ASP A 22 13.02 -19.07 7.03
CA ASP A 22 14.32 -18.55 6.61
C ASP A 22 14.16 -17.02 6.52
N SER A 23 14.20 -16.40 7.69
CA SER A 23 14.35 -14.96 7.82
C SER A 23 15.85 -14.67 7.66
N ASP A 24 16.32 -14.73 6.41
CA ASP A 24 17.57 -14.07 6.05
C ASP A 24 17.28 -12.56 6.05
N PRO A 25 17.75 -11.79 7.05
CA PRO A 25 17.54 -10.36 7.07
C PRO A 25 18.45 -9.76 6.00
N SER A 26 17.92 -9.64 4.77
CA SER A 26 18.64 -8.93 3.73
C SER A 26 19.05 -7.55 4.29
N PRO A 27 20.32 -7.15 4.17
CA PRO A 27 20.83 -5.95 4.81
C PRO A 27 20.04 -4.74 4.32
N ARG A 28 19.51 -3.94 5.25
CA ARG A 28 18.78 -2.70 4.90
C ARG A 28 19.67 -1.83 4.01
N PRO A 29 19.16 -1.36 2.87
CA PRO A 29 19.94 -0.52 1.98
C PRO A 29 20.43 0.73 2.72
N SER A 30 21.68 1.08 2.49
CA SER A 30 22.25 2.30 3.05
C SER A 30 21.48 3.54 2.57
N ARG A 31 21.53 4.62 3.35
CA ARG A 31 20.93 5.91 2.96
C ARG A 31 21.41 6.39 1.58
N LYS A 32 22.68 6.08 1.19
CA LYS A 32 23.23 6.41 -0.12
C LYS A 32 22.60 5.58 -1.24
N GLN A 33 22.31 4.30 -1.03
CA GLN A 33 21.62 3.46 -2.02
C GLN A 33 20.16 3.91 -2.24
N ARG A 34 19.47 4.41 -1.20
CA ARG A 34 18.13 4.98 -1.32
C ARG A 34 18.10 6.32 -2.08
N ALA A 35 19.20 7.08 -2.05
CA ALA A 35 19.28 8.40 -2.68
C ALA A 35 19.66 8.36 -4.16
N SER A 36 20.12 7.23 -4.68
CA SER A 36 20.68 7.12 -6.04
C SER A 36 19.64 6.88 -7.13
N TYR A 37 18.40 6.50 -6.76
CA TYR A 37 17.37 6.23 -7.75
C TYR A 37 16.56 7.48 -8.08
N LYS A 38 16.75 7.98 -9.30
CA LYS A 38 15.97 9.10 -9.84
C LYS A 38 14.84 8.53 -10.71
N TRP A 39 13.59 8.81 -10.34
CA TRP A 39 12.46 8.54 -11.20
C TRP A 39 12.50 9.45 -12.42
N ASP A 40 12.66 8.87 -13.59
CA ASP A 40 12.68 9.54 -14.90
C ASP A 40 11.39 9.30 -15.72
N GLY A 41 10.44 8.55 -15.15
CA GLY A 41 9.14 8.31 -15.74
C GLY A 41 8.17 9.49 -15.65
N PRO A 42 6.93 9.33 -16.11
CA PRO A 42 5.92 10.38 -16.10
C PRO A 42 5.63 10.86 -14.67
N LYS A 43 5.27 12.14 -14.53
CA LYS A 43 4.91 12.73 -13.23
C LYS A 43 3.46 12.46 -12.83
N THR A 44 2.61 12.13 -13.81
CA THR A 44 1.19 11.81 -13.67
C THR A 44 0.85 10.65 -14.60
N ASP A 45 -0.24 9.95 -14.35
CA ASP A 45 -0.74 8.86 -15.18
C ASP A 45 -2.28 8.89 -15.14
N GLU A 46 -2.91 9.04 -16.31
CA GLU A 46 -4.36 9.18 -16.42
C GLU A 46 -5.13 7.95 -15.92
N ARG A 47 -4.53 6.75 -16.05
CA ARG A 47 -5.12 5.53 -15.50
C ARG A 47 -5.22 5.61 -13.98
N ILE A 48 -4.15 6.09 -13.33
CA ILE A 48 -4.11 6.23 -11.87
C ILE A 48 -5.08 7.32 -11.40
N ASN A 49 -5.17 8.45 -12.13
CA ASN A 49 -6.12 9.52 -11.83
C ASN A 49 -7.57 9.01 -11.91
N ARG A 50 -7.90 8.21 -12.92
CA ARG A 50 -9.20 7.56 -13.04
C ARG A 50 -9.45 6.58 -11.89
N MET A 51 -8.47 5.76 -11.52
CA MET A 51 -8.56 4.85 -10.38
C MET A 51 -8.75 5.61 -9.05
N LEU A 52 -8.12 6.78 -8.89
CA LEU A 52 -8.36 7.66 -7.74
C LEU A 52 -9.80 8.13 -7.70
N ALA A 53 -10.32 8.65 -8.81
CA ALA A 53 -11.71 9.13 -8.91
C ALA A 53 -12.71 8.00 -8.58
N GLU A 54 -12.53 6.81 -9.16
CA GLU A 54 -13.38 5.64 -8.86
C GLU A 54 -13.27 5.19 -7.39
N SER A 55 -12.08 5.30 -6.78
CA SER A 55 -11.88 4.99 -5.36
C SER A 55 -12.55 6.02 -4.45
N ILE A 56 -12.57 7.30 -4.83
CA ILE A 56 -13.31 8.35 -4.13
C ILE A 56 -14.81 8.05 -4.16
N GLU A 57 -15.36 7.73 -5.33
CA GLU A 57 -16.79 7.38 -5.47
C GLU A 57 -17.15 6.13 -4.66
N LEU A 58 -16.30 5.10 -4.66
CA LEU A 58 -16.48 3.91 -3.83
C LEU A 58 -16.57 4.27 -2.33
N LEU A 59 -15.61 5.08 -1.83
CA LEU A 59 -15.57 5.45 -0.42
C LEU A 59 -16.75 6.35 -0.03
N LYS A 60 -17.16 7.28 -0.90
CA LYS A 60 -18.36 8.09 -0.70
C LYS A 60 -19.64 7.24 -0.69
N GLY A 61 -19.75 6.26 -1.59
CA GLY A 61 -20.84 5.29 -1.62
C GLY A 61 -20.93 4.43 -0.34
N LEU A 62 -19.82 4.18 0.30
CA LEU A 62 -19.73 3.52 1.61
C LEU A 62 -19.90 4.49 2.80
N HIS A 63 -20.18 5.76 2.54
CA HIS A 63 -20.31 6.81 3.57
C HIS A 63 -19.03 7.00 4.43
N VAL A 64 -17.85 6.72 3.87
CA VAL A 64 -16.57 7.05 4.51
C VAL A 64 -16.37 8.56 4.43
N PRO A 65 -16.13 9.29 5.54
CA PRO A 65 -16.06 10.75 5.55
C PRO A 65 -14.70 11.26 5.07
N ILE A 66 -14.30 10.88 3.84
CA ILE A 66 -13.10 11.43 3.21
C ILE A 66 -13.29 12.91 2.87
N SER A 67 -12.20 13.65 2.74
CA SER A 67 -12.24 15.06 2.33
C SER A 67 -12.85 15.22 0.93
N ASP A 68 -13.59 16.31 0.71
CA ASP A 68 -14.05 16.72 -0.64
C ASP A 68 -12.98 17.52 -1.40
N SER A 69 -11.93 17.95 -0.74
CA SER A 69 -10.84 18.77 -1.29
C SER A 69 -9.57 17.95 -1.49
N ILE A 70 -9.62 17.00 -2.42
CA ILE A 70 -8.51 16.13 -2.82
C ILE A 70 -8.09 16.47 -4.24
N CYS A 71 -6.78 16.66 -4.47
CA CYS A 71 -6.25 16.89 -5.82
C CYS A 71 -6.59 15.70 -6.74
N PRO A 72 -7.22 15.93 -7.90
CA PRO A 72 -7.59 14.86 -8.83
C PRO A 72 -6.38 14.20 -9.51
N ASP A 73 -5.24 14.90 -9.52
CA ASP A 73 -4.00 14.41 -10.13
C ASP A 73 -3.12 13.69 -9.11
N VAL A 74 -3.00 12.39 -9.26
CA VAL A 74 -2.04 11.59 -8.49
C VAL A 74 -0.63 11.89 -8.97
N ARG A 75 0.24 12.24 -8.07
CA ARG A 75 1.63 12.48 -8.41
C ARG A 75 2.46 11.21 -8.33
N LEU A 76 3.19 10.92 -9.40
CA LEU A 76 4.17 9.85 -9.43
C LEU A 76 5.54 10.34 -8.92
N THR A 77 6.14 9.56 -8.03
CA THR A 77 7.44 9.86 -7.40
C THR A 77 8.41 8.69 -7.59
N GLY A 78 9.69 8.95 -7.48
CA GLY A 78 10.73 7.92 -7.46
C GLY A 78 10.99 7.32 -6.08
N SER A 79 10.06 7.46 -5.14
CA SER A 79 10.28 6.98 -3.77
C SER A 79 10.26 5.46 -3.69
N HIS A 80 11.21 4.89 -2.97
CA HIS A 80 11.23 3.47 -2.56
C HIS A 80 10.82 3.27 -1.10
N ALA A 81 10.57 4.38 -0.39
CA ALA A 81 10.25 4.33 1.03
C ALA A 81 8.76 4.08 1.31
N TYR A 82 7.90 4.23 0.28
CA TYR A 82 6.44 4.06 0.40
C TYR A 82 5.85 3.69 -0.96
N TYR A 83 4.70 3.02 -0.97
CA TYR A 83 3.87 2.77 -2.15
C TYR A 83 3.01 4.00 -2.49
N GLY A 84 2.38 4.57 -1.48
CA GLY A 84 1.61 5.80 -1.55
C GLY A 84 1.92 6.73 -0.39
N ARG A 85 1.46 7.96 -0.50
CA ARG A 85 1.50 8.96 0.57
C ARG A 85 0.40 9.99 0.39
N CYS A 86 -0.38 10.21 1.45
CA CYS A 86 -1.27 11.34 1.57
C CYS A 86 -0.50 12.53 2.15
N SER A 87 -0.53 13.66 1.46
CA SER A 87 0.18 14.89 1.84
C SER A 87 -0.82 16.03 2.04
N PRO A 88 -0.93 16.65 3.23
CA PRO A 88 -1.84 17.76 3.45
C PRO A 88 -1.35 19.04 2.76
N ARG A 89 -2.25 20.02 2.60
CA ARG A 89 -1.97 21.36 2.09
C ARG A 89 -0.78 21.96 2.83
N GLY A 90 0.10 22.63 2.10
CA GLY A 90 1.27 23.29 2.66
C GLY A 90 2.43 22.38 3.05
N SER A 91 2.27 21.05 2.98
CA SER A 91 3.37 20.09 3.22
C SER A 91 4.51 20.23 2.22
N LEU A 92 4.20 20.69 1.01
CA LEU A 92 5.17 21.13 0.00
C LEU A 92 4.73 22.48 -0.57
N LYS A 93 5.70 23.32 -0.99
CA LYS A 93 5.44 24.67 -1.53
C LYS A 93 4.42 24.71 -2.67
N ARG A 94 4.28 23.61 -3.45
CA ARG A 94 3.35 23.46 -4.57
C ARG A 94 1.95 22.96 -4.18
N TYR A 95 1.76 22.53 -2.92
CA TYR A 95 0.48 22.00 -2.42
C TYR A 95 -0.32 23.10 -1.74
N THR A 96 -0.98 23.94 -2.56
CA THR A 96 -1.65 25.17 -2.10
C THR A 96 -3.14 25.20 -2.40
N GLU A 97 -3.61 24.42 -3.39
CA GLU A 97 -4.98 24.51 -3.92
C GLU A 97 -5.95 23.57 -3.20
N TYR A 98 -5.54 22.30 -3.01
CA TYR A 98 -6.35 21.27 -2.36
C TYR A 98 -5.90 21.02 -0.93
N ASP A 99 -6.80 20.48 -0.10
CA ASP A 99 -6.46 20.13 1.29
C ASP A 99 -5.55 18.91 1.35
N TYR A 100 -5.71 17.99 0.38
CA TYR A 100 -4.91 16.78 0.30
C TYR A 100 -4.41 16.48 -1.11
N TYR A 101 -3.22 15.91 -1.18
CA TYR A 101 -2.54 15.47 -2.39
C TYR A 101 -2.09 14.01 -2.22
N ILE A 102 -2.41 13.18 -3.20
CA ILE A 102 -2.00 11.78 -3.21
C ILE A 102 -0.75 11.63 -4.07
N GLU A 103 0.28 11.04 -3.50
CA GLU A 103 1.50 10.65 -4.20
C GLU A 103 1.56 9.12 -4.25
N VAL A 104 2.00 8.56 -5.37
CA VAL A 104 2.21 7.13 -5.57
C VAL A 104 3.64 6.92 -6.08
N SER A 105 4.32 5.89 -5.60
CA SER A 105 5.60 5.50 -6.15
C SER A 105 5.43 5.01 -7.58
N GLY A 106 6.21 5.55 -8.52
CA GLY A 106 6.19 5.10 -9.91
C GLY A 106 6.53 3.61 -10.07
N HIS A 107 7.24 3.02 -9.10
CA HIS A 107 7.52 1.59 -9.07
C HIS A 107 6.27 0.74 -8.87
N THR A 108 5.22 1.29 -8.24
CA THR A 108 3.96 0.58 -8.03
C THR A 108 3.10 0.48 -9.29
N LEU A 109 3.40 1.24 -10.36
CA LEU A 109 2.72 1.13 -11.65
C LEU A 109 2.80 -0.27 -12.27
N MET A 110 3.76 -1.06 -11.81
CA MET A 110 3.97 -2.45 -12.23
C MET A 110 3.12 -3.46 -11.45
N ASN A 111 2.54 -3.01 -10.35
CA ASN A 111 1.68 -3.86 -9.53
C ASN A 111 0.35 -4.13 -10.23
N THR A 112 -0.38 -5.13 -9.72
CA THR A 112 -1.74 -5.38 -10.18
C THR A 112 -2.65 -4.17 -9.91
N GLU A 113 -3.69 -3.99 -10.69
CA GLU A 113 -4.68 -2.94 -10.50
C GLU A 113 -5.28 -2.97 -9.09
N LYS A 114 -5.58 -4.17 -8.58
CA LYS A 114 -6.07 -4.35 -7.20
C LYS A 114 -5.09 -3.81 -6.16
N SER A 115 -3.79 -4.05 -6.35
CA SER A 115 -2.76 -3.54 -5.44
C SER A 115 -2.66 -2.01 -5.49
N LEU A 116 -2.77 -1.41 -6.69
CA LEU A 116 -2.80 0.03 -6.85
C LEU A 116 -4.03 0.65 -6.19
N ARG A 117 -5.22 0.05 -6.37
CA ARG A 117 -6.46 0.51 -5.70
C ARG A 117 -6.35 0.38 -4.19
N ASN A 118 -5.80 -0.71 -3.66
CA ASN A 118 -5.52 -0.83 -2.23
C ASN A 118 -4.66 0.34 -1.72
N THR A 119 -3.62 0.73 -2.48
CA THR A 119 -2.77 1.87 -2.14
C THR A 119 -3.56 3.18 -2.17
N LEU A 120 -4.33 3.44 -3.22
CA LEU A 120 -5.11 4.67 -3.34
C LEU A 120 -6.17 4.78 -2.24
N ILE A 121 -6.91 3.71 -1.94
CA ILE A 121 -7.90 3.67 -0.86
C ILE A 121 -7.21 3.89 0.50
N HIS A 122 -6.06 3.28 0.74
CA HIS A 122 -5.25 3.49 1.93
C HIS A 122 -4.94 4.98 2.14
N GLU A 123 -4.45 5.66 1.09
CA GLU A 123 -4.10 7.07 1.15
C GLU A 123 -5.34 7.97 1.27
N LEU A 124 -6.46 7.60 0.65
CA LEU A 124 -7.73 8.32 0.79
C LEU A 124 -8.28 8.27 2.22
N ILE A 125 -8.14 7.14 2.93
CA ILE A 125 -8.55 7.03 4.34
C ILE A 125 -7.73 7.97 5.24
N HIS A 126 -6.53 8.37 4.85
CA HIS A 126 -5.78 9.41 5.58
C HIS A 126 -6.44 10.78 5.52
N THR A 127 -7.40 11.02 4.63
CA THR A 127 -8.11 12.29 4.52
C THR A 127 -9.33 12.38 5.43
N VAL A 128 -9.73 11.30 6.11
CA VAL A 128 -10.84 11.36 7.10
C VAL A 128 -10.43 12.20 8.31
N PRO A 129 -11.36 12.84 9.00
CA PRO A 129 -11.06 13.54 10.24
C PRO A 129 -10.37 12.63 11.25
N GLY A 130 -9.16 13.01 11.70
CA GLY A 130 -8.34 12.19 12.61
C GLY A 130 -7.60 11.02 11.96
N GLY A 131 -7.66 10.88 10.63
CA GLY A 131 -7.10 9.75 9.87
C GLY A 131 -5.63 9.90 9.46
N LEU A 132 -4.93 11.01 9.76
CA LEU A 132 -3.55 11.24 9.31
C LEU A 132 -2.54 10.20 9.80
N CYS A 133 -2.82 9.52 10.90
CA CYS A 133 -1.99 8.44 11.45
C CYS A 133 -2.71 7.10 11.35
N HIS A 134 -1.96 5.98 11.19
CA HIS A 134 -2.51 4.62 11.13
C HIS A 134 -3.04 4.13 12.51
N THR A 135 -3.77 4.96 13.23
CA THR A 135 -4.36 4.69 14.55
C THR A 135 -5.81 5.13 14.57
N GLY A 136 -6.55 4.79 15.62
CA GLY A 136 -7.89 5.30 15.86
C GLY A 136 -8.80 5.29 14.62
N GLU A 137 -9.16 6.47 14.13
CA GLU A 137 -10.10 6.64 13.02
C GLU A 137 -9.60 6.01 11.71
N TRP A 138 -8.31 6.12 11.38
CA TRP A 138 -7.79 5.46 10.18
C TRP A 138 -8.03 3.95 10.22
N ARG A 139 -7.70 3.29 11.34
CA ARG A 139 -7.86 1.83 11.49
C ARG A 139 -9.32 1.42 11.38
N LYS A 140 -10.21 2.12 12.08
CA LYS A 140 -11.66 1.90 12.02
C LYS A 140 -12.19 1.92 10.59
N TRP A 141 -11.80 2.93 9.80
CA TRP A 141 -12.27 3.05 8.42
C TRP A 141 -11.59 2.06 7.47
N ALA A 142 -10.32 1.73 7.69
CA ALA A 142 -9.62 0.69 6.93
C ALA A 142 -10.26 -0.69 7.14
N GLU A 143 -10.60 -1.06 8.36
CA GLU A 143 -11.34 -2.28 8.70
C GLU A 143 -12.74 -2.26 8.07
N TYR A 144 -13.49 -1.17 8.24
CA TYR A 144 -14.83 -1.00 7.68
C TYR A 144 -14.87 -1.21 6.16
N VAL A 145 -13.93 -0.61 5.42
CA VAL A 145 -13.82 -0.75 3.96
C VAL A 145 -13.42 -2.18 3.58
N SER A 146 -12.47 -2.78 4.31
CA SER A 146 -11.99 -4.14 4.03
C SER A 146 -13.08 -5.21 4.21
N GLU A 147 -14.02 -4.98 5.15
CA GLU A 147 -15.15 -5.90 5.38
C GLU A 147 -16.25 -5.80 4.30
N ARG A 148 -16.35 -4.67 3.60
CA ARG A 148 -17.44 -4.35 2.66
C ARG A 148 -17.04 -4.35 1.21
N THR A 149 -15.77 -4.57 0.94
CA THR A 149 -15.21 -4.59 -0.42
C THR A 149 -14.27 -5.78 -0.59
N GLU A 150 -13.81 -5.99 -1.82
CA GLU A 150 -12.75 -6.96 -2.11
C GLU A 150 -11.34 -6.48 -1.72
N TYR A 151 -11.22 -5.23 -1.24
CA TYR A 151 -9.94 -4.61 -0.92
C TYR A 151 -9.53 -4.93 0.51
N ASN A 152 -8.22 -5.16 0.70
CA ASN A 152 -7.64 -5.47 2.01
C ASN A 152 -6.73 -4.32 2.44
N ILE A 153 -7.32 -3.35 3.14
CA ILE A 153 -6.62 -2.13 3.51
C ILE A 153 -5.83 -2.37 4.78
N LYS A 154 -4.52 -2.48 4.65
CA LYS A 154 -3.61 -2.74 5.78
C LYS A 154 -2.54 -1.66 5.86
N ARG A 155 -2.04 -1.44 7.07
CA ARG A 155 -0.79 -0.74 7.28
C ARG A 155 0.34 -1.63 6.74
N LEU A 156 1.00 -1.20 5.66
CA LEU A 156 2.19 -1.86 5.15
C LEU A 156 3.41 -1.42 5.97
N ASN A 157 4.19 -2.37 6.43
CA ASN A 157 5.49 -2.07 7.02
C ASN A 157 6.47 -1.76 5.86
N GLY A 158 7.20 -0.64 5.96
CA GLY A 158 8.13 -0.19 4.92
C GLY A 158 9.20 -1.22 4.53
N ASP A 159 9.48 -2.18 5.39
CA ASP A 159 10.46 -3.24 5.12
C ASP A 159 9.96 -4.23 4.05
N LYS A 160 8.67 -4.62 4.06
CA LYS A 160 8.08 -5.49 3.03
C LYS A 160 8.03 -4.83 1.65
N THR A 161 7.82 -3.53 1.59
CA THR A 161 7.78 -2.73 0.37
C THR A 161 9.09 -2.76 -0.38
N TYR A 162 10.21 -2.76 0.34
CA TYR A 162 11.54 -2.77 -0.25
C TYR A 162 11.94 -4.15 -0.79
N GLU A 163 11.63 -5.22 -0.10
CA GLU A 163 11.88 -6.60 -0.53
C GLU A 163 11.08 -6.94 -1.79
N ASP A 164 9.80 -6.57 -1.83
CA ASP A 164 8.95 -6.78 -3.00
C ASP A 164 9.46 -5.98 -4.21
N TYR A 165 9.98 -4.78 -4.00
CA TYR A 165 10.64 -4.00 -5.04
C TYR A 165 11.92 -4.67 -5.54
N GLN A 166 12.78 -5.16 -4.65
CA GLN A 166 14.01 -5.85 -5.03
C GLN A 166 13.72 -7.08 -5.88
N ARG A 167 12.71 -7.89 -5.54
CA ARG A 167 12.28 -9.03 -6.34
C ARG A 167 11.84 -8.63 -7.75
N LEU A 168 11.09 -7.52 -7.87
CA LEU A 168 10.63 -7.00 -9.16
C LEU A 168 11.79 -6.49 -10.04
N VAL A 169 12.78 -5.80 -9.47
CA VAL A 169 13.97 -5.33 -10.19
C VAL A 169 14.84 -6.50 -10.63
N THR A 170 15.04 -7.48 -9.77
CA THR A 170 15.87 -8.65 -10.05
C THR A 170 15.25 -9.53 -11.14
N SER A 171 13.93 -9.73 -11.12
CA SER A 171 13.21 -10.53 -12.13
C SER A 171 13.17 -9.92 -13.52
N ARG A 172 13.51 -8.62 -13.67
CA ARG A 172 13.60 -7.94 -14.97
C ARG A 172 14.96 -8.00 -15.63
N ASN A 173 15.99 -8.23 -14.82
CA ASN A 173 17.39 -8.31 -15.28
C ASN A 173 17.83 -9.77 -15.56
N SER A 174 16.91 -10.71 -15.41
CA SER A 174 17.04 -12.13 -15.76
C SER A 174 16.31 -12.46 -17.04
#